data_452876318b19f01bdee5dc44735918c7
#
_entry.id   452876318b19f01bdee5dc44735918c7
#
_cell.length_a   1.000
_cell.length_b   1.000
_cell.length_c   1.000
_cell.angle_alpha   90.00
_cell.angle_beta   90.00
_cell.angle_gamma   90.00
#
_symmetry.space_group_name_H-M   'P 1'
#
loop_
_entity.id
_entity.type
_entity.pdbx_description
1 polymer ?
#
loop_
_entity_poly.entity_id
_entity_poly.type
_entity_poly.pdbx_seq_one_letter_code
_entity_poly.pdbx_strand_id
1 'polypeptide(L)'
;MGASVRESADCGNCAANLTPMSGTVRYIGMALCYADAMNKAHGHLYVHCVWSTKDRTPWLQPEREPALYTEIRRKCDALHCALIAANGGLDHTHVLVRLWPTVSVAKLVQGIKGASSRLLNQRFELPELFRWQEGYGAFSISQRNVPLVAEYVTNQKLRHAEGT
;
A
#
# COMPACT_ATOMS: atom_id res chain seq x y z
N MET A 1 -36.52 -4.77 36.54
CA MET A 1 -35.17 -5.28 36.25
C MET A 1 -34.84 -4.90 34.83
N GLY A 2 -34.15 -3.77 34.67
CA GLY A 2 -33.89 -3.16 33.38
C GLY A 2 -32.57 -3.64 32.79
N ALA A 3 -32.60 -4.25 31.61
CA ALA A 3 -31.44 -4.51 30.81
C ALA A 3 -31.16 -3.29 29.95
N SER A 4 -30.07 -2.57 30.25
CA SER A 4 -29.56 -1.47 29.49
C SER A 4 -28.98 -1.98 28.17
N VAL A 5 -29.64 -1.66 27.08
CA VAL A 5 -29.11 -1.80 25.71
C VAL A 5 -28.09 -0.69 25.52
N ARG A 6 -26.82 -1.04 25.41
CA ARG A 6 -25.80 -0.05 25.00
C ARG A 6 -25.91 0.15 23.49
N GLU A 7 -26.24 1.38 23.13
CA GLU A 7 -26.25 1.87 21.77
C GLU A 7 -24.91 1.64 21.08
N SER A 8 -24.99 1.01 19.91
CA SER A 8 -23.90 0.89 18.96
C SER A 8 -23.51 2.28 18.47
N ALA A 9 -22.27 2.68 18.74
CA ALA A 9 -21.71 3.90 18.18
C ALA A 9 -21.72 3.80 16.65
N ASP A 10 -22.60 4.58 16.06
CA ASP A 10 -22.77 4.80 14.63
C ASP A 10 -21.50 5.47 14.09
N CYS A 11 -20.72 4.72 13.29
CA CYS A 11 -19.56 5.23 12.61
C CYS A 11 -19.98 5.99 11.34
N GLY A 12 -20.84 6.98 11.54
CA GLY A 12 -21.25 7.92 10.50
C GLY A 12 -20.08 8.84 10.16
N ASN A 13 -19.65 8.82 8.90
CA ASN A 13 -18.76 9.78 8.25
C ASN A 13 -17.33 9.33 7.87
N CYS A 14 -17.16 8.11 7.34
CA CYS A 14 -15.92 7.73 6.66
C CYS A 14 -15.93 7.95 5.14
N ALA A 15 -16.90 8.69 4.62
CA ALA A 15 -17.01 8.99 3.19
C ALA A 15 -16.87 10.50 2.94
N ALA A 16 -15.67 11.05 3.09
CA ALA A 16 -15.43 12.39 2.57
C ALA A 16 -13.94 12.64 2.26
N ASN A 17 -13.72 13.09 1.03
CA ASN A 17 -12.55 13.77 0.50
C ASN A 17 -11.36 12.91 0.04
N LEU A 18 -11.61 12.26 -1.08
CA LEU A 18 -10.55 11.87 -2.03
C LEU A 18 -10.39 13.02 -3.04
N THR A 19 -9.56 13.99 -2.75
CA THR A 19 -9.04 14.87 -3.79
C THR A 19 -7.73 14.27 -4.29
N PRO A 20 -7.60 13.93 -5.57
CA PRO A 20 -6.35 13.48 -6.14
C PRO A 20 -5.44 14.69 -6.32
N MET A 21 -4.58 14.93 -5.37
CA MET A 21 -3.41 15.76 -5.59
C MET A 21 -2.37 14.95 -6.36
N SER A 22 -1.84 15.52 -7.43
CA SER A 22 -0.90 14.96 -8.40
C SER A 22 0.07 13.93 -7.82
N GLY A 23 -0.13 12.67 -8.17
CA GLY A 23 0.91 11.62 -8.12
C GLY A 23 1.24 10.97 -6.79
N THR A 24 0.63 11.37 -5.67
CA THR A 24 0.92 10.80 -4.35
C THR A 24 -0.38 10.43 -3.63
N VAL A 25 -0.59 9.15 -3.42
CA VAL A 25 -1.79 8.67 -2.72
C VAL A 25 -1.49 8.55 -1.23
N ARG A 26 -2.00 9.49 -0.43
CA ARG A 26 -1.94 9.42 1.05
C ARG A 26 -3.20 8.76 1.58
N TYR A 27 -3.05 7.63 2.28
CA TYR A 27 -4.16 6.87 2.86
C TYR A 27 -4.12 6.81 4.40
N ILE A 28 -3.80 7.91 5.06
CA ILE A 28 -3.54 7.91 6.51
C ILE A 28 -4.82 7.71 7.37
N GLY A 29 -6.02 7.99 6.83
CA GLY A 29 -7.23 8.05 7.65
C GLY A 29 -8.07 6.77 7.75
N MET A 30 -8.09 5.92 6.73
CA MET A 30 -9.01 4.76 6.70
C MET A 30 -8.42 3.44 7.21
N ALA A 31 -7.09 3.35 7.29
CA ALA A 31 -6.40 2.11 7.66
C ALA A 31 -6.56 1.73 9.14
N LEU A 32 -6.86 2.68 10.01
CA LEU A 32 -6.97 2.45 11.45
C LEU A 32 -8.33 1.88 11.88
N CYS A 33 -9.42 2.19 11.16
CA CYS A 33 -10.77 1.77 11.57
C CYS A 33 -11.15 0.34 11.17
N TYR A 34 -10.52 -0.25 10.15
CA TYR A 34 -10.97 -1.53 9.60
C TYR A 34 -10.49 -2.76 10.40
N ALA A 35 -9.47 -2.64 11.21
CA ALA A 35 -8.84 -3.77 11.89
C ALA A 35 -9.39 -4.06 13.30
N ASP A 36 -10.11 -3.15 13.92
CA ASP A 36 -10.55 -3.31 15.30
C ASP A 36 -11.89 -4.05 15.46
N ALA A 37 -12.66 -4.20 14.38
CA ALA A 37 -14.03 -4.71 14.49
C ALA A 37 -14.18 -6.24 14.47
N MET A 38 -13.16 -7.03 14.08
CA MET A 38 -13.39 -8.43 13.74
C MET A 38 -12.50 -9.49 14.41
N ASN A 39 -11.58 -9.17 15.32
CA ASN A 39 -10.83 -10.25 15.96
C ASN A 39 -10.21 -9.87 17.33
N LYS A 40 -10.20 -10.82 18.26
CA LYS A 40 -9.60 -10.71 19.60
C LYS A 40 -8.05 -10.64 19.59
N ALA A 41 -7.41 -10.69 18.43
CA ALA A 41 -5.96 -10.60 18.29
C ALA A 41 -5.54 -9.16 17.95
N HIS A 42 -4.96 -8.47 18.91
CA HIS A 42 -4.35 -7.15 18.71
C HIS A 42 -2.91 -7.31 18.25
N GLY A 43 -2.66 -7.05 16.98
CA GLY A 43 -1.31 -7.08 16.38
C GLY A 43 -0.99 -5.80 15.63
N HIS A 44 0.16 -5.21 15.93
CA HIS A 44 0.70 -4.02 15.25
C HIS A 44 1.93 -4.40 14.42
N LEU A 45 1.71 -5.14 13.33
CA LEU A 45 2.75 -5.61 12.43
C LEU A 45 2.87 -4.65 11.24
N TYR A 46 3.84 -3.77 11.26
CA TYR A 46 4.09 -2.84 10.17
C TYR A 46 5.33 -3.29 9.39
N VAL A 47 5.21 -3.32 8.07
CA VAL A 47 6.29 -3.70 7.17
C VAL A 47 6.40 -2.69 6.04
N HIS A 48 7.61 -2.21 5.81
CA HIS A 48 7.99 -1.46 4.63
C HIS A 48 8.62 -2.43 3.63
N CYS A 49 8.00 -2.57 2.48
CA CYS A 49 8.49 -3.41 1.38
C CYS A 49 8.97 -2.53 0.24
N VAL A 50 10.03 -2.98 -0.45
CA VAL A 50 10.56 -2.33 -1.64
C VAL A 50 10.96 -3.38 -2.68
N TRP A 51 10.66 -3.13 -3.94
CA TRP A 51 11.08 -3.96 -5.07
C TRP A 51 11.14 -3.13 -6.34
N SER A 52 11.93 -3.59 -7.31
CA SER A 52 12.13 -2.92 -8.60
C SER A 52 11.43 -3.63 -9.75
N THR A 53 11.29 -2.93 -10.86
CA THR A 53 11.01 -3.52 -12.16
C THR A 53 12.17 -4.41 -12.61
N LYS A 54 11.90 -5.35 -13.51
CA LYS A 54 12.95 -6.19 -14.10
C LYS A 54 14.01 -5.33 -14.75
N ASP A 55 15.28 -5.62 -14.41
CA ASP A 55 16.46 -4.92 -14.91
C ASP A 55 16.42 -3.38 -14.73
N ARG A 56 15.66 -2.91 -13.74
CA ARG A 56 15.42 -1.49 -13.45
C ARG A 56 14.89 -0.68 -14.63
N THR A 57 14.23 -1.33 -15.57
CA THR A 57 13.61 -0.65 -16.71
C THR A 57 12.54 0.34 -16.24
N PRO A 58 12.53 1.60 -16.71
CA PRO A 58 11.67 2.67 -16.18
C PRO A 58 10.22 2.54 -16.66
N TRP A 59 9.54 1.48 -16.25
CA TRP A 59 8.18 1.14 -16.65
C TRP A 59 7.09 1.94 -15.94
N LEU A 60 7.39 2.47 -14.74
CA LEU A 60 6.40 3.11 -13.86
C LEU A 60 6.25 4.60 -14.19
N GLN A 61 5.82 4.88 -15.42
CA GLN A 61 5.55 6.23 -15.89
C GLN A 61 4.35 6.84 -15.14
N PRO A 62 4.26 8.18 -15.00
CA PRO A 62 3.20 8.87 -14.25
C PRO A 62 1.78 8.45 -14.64
N GLU A 63 1.56 8.12 -15.93
CA GLU A 63 0.25 7.72 -16.46
C GLU A 63 -0.19 6.34 -15.95
N ARG A 64 0.77 5.49 -15.57
CA ARG A 64 0.54 4.12 -15.10
C ARG A 64 0.41 4.00 -13.58
N GLU A 65 0.96 4.95 -12.86
CA GLU A 65 1.00 4.94 -11.39
C GLU A 65 -0.37 4.88 -10.72
N PRO A 66 -1.39 5.67 -11.14
CA PRO A 66 -2.70 5.61 -10.50
C PRO A 66 -3.31 4.20 -10.57
N ALA A 67 -3.14 3.52 -11.70
CA ALA A 67 -3.61 2.15 -11.87
C ALA A 67 -2.83 1.17 -11.00
N LEU A 68 -1.49 1.31 -10.94
CA LEU A 68 -0.62 0.51 -10.11
C LEU A 68 -1.00 0.62 -8.62
N TYR A 69 -1.07 1.84 -8.09
CA TYR A 69 -1.34 2.03 -6.65
C TYR A 69 -2.77 1.66 -6.26
N THR A 70 -3.73 1.83 -7.16
CA THR A 70 -5.10 1.33 -6.97
C THR A 70 -5.11 -0.20 -6.84
N GLU A 71 -4.36 -0.90 -7.69
CA GLU A 71 -4.29 -2.36 -7.65
C GLU A 71 -3.52 -2.87 -6.41
N ILE A 72 -2.45 -2.19 -6.02
CA ILE A 72 -1.72 -2.48 -4.77
C ILE A 72 -2.69 -2.40 -3.59
N ARG A 73 -3.47 -1.30 -3.50
CA ARG A 73 -4.48 -1.14 -2.45
C ARG A 73 -5.51 -2.26 -2.48
N ARG A 74 -6.12 -2.50 -3.64
CA ARG A 74 -7.13 -3.56 -3.81
C ARG A 74 -6.61 -4.91 -3.33
N LYS A 75 -5.33 -5.21 -3.58
CA LYS A 75 -4.71 -6.46 -3.16
C LYS A 75 -4.42 -6.50 -1.67
N CYS A 76 -4.01 -5.40 -1.08
CA CYS A 76 -3.87 -5.29 0.38
C CYS A 76 -5.21 -5.53 1.07
N ASP A 77 -6.28 -4.86 0.62
CA ASP A 77 -7.63 -4.99 1.18
C ASP A 77 -8.15 -6.43 1.07
N ALA A 78 -7.93 -7.10 -0.07
CA ALA A 78 -8.29 -8.51 -0.27
C ALA A 78 -7.55 -9.48 0.68
N LEU A 79 -6.42 -9.07 1.23
CA LEU A 79 -5.64 -9.81 2.22
C LEU A 79 -5.87 -9.31 3.66
N HIS A 80 -6.85 -8.44 3.87
CA HIS A 80 -7.13 -7.78 5.14
C HIS A 80 -5.93 -6.97 5.69
N CYS A 81 -4.99 -6.59 4.83
CA CYS A 81 -3.86 -5.74 5.18
C CYS A 81 -4.20 -4.28 4.88
N ALA A 82 -3.78 -3.37 5.75
CA ALA A 82 -4.04 -1.95 5.54
C ALA A 82 -2.85 -1.29 4.85
N LEU A 83 -3.07 -0.75 3.64
CA LEU A 83 -2.07 0.07 2.94
C LEU A 83 -1.99 1.44 3.61
N ILE A 84 -0.81 1.80 4.13
CA ILE A 84 -0.56 3.08 4.80
C ILE A 84 0.01 4.11 3.82
N ALA A 85 1.02 3.71 3.05
CA ALA A 85 1.63 4.53 2.02
C ALA A 85 2.18 3.67 0.89
N ALA A 86 2.13 4.18 -0.34
CA ALA A 86 2.79 3.61 -1.50
C ALA A 86 3.27 4.73 -2.42
N ASN A 87 4.50 4.65 -2.87
CA ASN A 87 5.10 5.55 -3.84
C ASN A 87 6.41 4.94 -4.36
N GLY A 88 7.04 5.55 -5.34
CA GLY A 88 8.31 5.06 -5.87
C GLY A 88 8.87 5.95 -6.96
N GLY A 89 9.84 5.43 -7.68
CA GLY A 89 10.40 6.02 -8.88
C GLY A 89 9.86 5.33 -10.15
N LEU A 90 10.53 5.60 -11.25
CA LEU A 90 10.17 5.01 -12.55
C LEU A 90 10.44 3.50 -12.63
N ASP A 91 11.32 2.97 -11.77
CA ASP A 91 11.86 1.62 -11.83
C ASP A 91 11.67 0.81 -10.52
N HIS A 92 11.06 1.40 -9.49
CA HIS A 92 10.86 0.72 -8.21
C HIS A 92 9.66 1.28 -7.47
N THR A 93 9.17 0.53 -6.48
CA THR A 93 8.07 0.95 -5.61
C THR A 93 8.36 0.61 -4.15
N HIS A 94 7.91 1.49 -3.27
CA HIS A 94 7.87 1.34 -1.83
C HIS A 94 6.43 1.19 -1.38
N VAL A 95 6.19 0.26 -0.47
CA VAL A 95 4.85 -0.02 0.07
C VAL A 95 4.96 -0.19 1.57
N LEU A 96 4.29 0.66 2.34
CA LEU A 96 4.18 0.55 3.79
C LEU A 96 2.79 0.01 4.14
N VAL A 97 2.75 -1.12 4.82
CA VAL A 97 1.51 -1.79 5.20
C VAL A 97 1.47 -2.16 6.68
N ARG A 98 0.26 -2.18 7.24
CA ARG A 98 -0.06 -2.94 8.45
C ARG A 98 -0.50 -4.33 8.02
N LEU A 99 0.28 -5.36 8.37
CA LEU A 99 0.00 -6.74 8.05
C LEU A 99 -1.13 -7.29 8.92
N TRP A 100 -1.98 -8.10 8.31
CA TRP A 100 -2.87 -8.96 9.07
C TRP A 100 -2.07 -10.13 9.68
N PRO A 101 -2.32 -10.52 10.95
CA PRO A 101 -1.47 -11.49 11.66
C PRO A 101 -1.30 -12.85 10.97
N THR A 102 -2.26 -13.28 10.17
CA THR A 102 -2.22 -14.56 9.44
C THR A 102 -1.60 -14.47 8.05
N VAL A 103 -1.20 -13.27 7.62
CA VAL A 103 -0.63 -13.04 6.29
C VAL A 103 0.88 -12.89 6.38
N SER A 104 1.62 -13.76 5.71
CA SER A 104 3.07 -13.60 5.58
C SER A 104 3.44 -12.47 4.62
N VAL A 105 4.59 -11.83 4.86
CA VAL A 105 5.15 -10.82 3.95
C VAL A 105 5.30 -11.37 2.53
N ALA A 106 5.77 -12.61 2.41
CA ALA A 106 5.94 -13.26 1.11
C ALA A 106 4.61 -13.37 0.34
N LYS A 107 3.53 -13.80 1.02
CA LYS A 107 2.18 -13.90 0.41
C LYS A 107 1.65 -12.53 -0.02
N LEU A 108 1.86 -11.50 0.80
CA LEU A 108 1.48 -10.12 0.47
C LEU A 108 2.20 -9.64 -0.79
N VAL A 109 3.55 -9.69 -0.79
CA VAL A 109 4.37 -9.18 -1.89
C VAL A 109 4.12 -9.98 -3.19
N GLN A 110 4.06 -11.31 -3.11
CA GLN A 110 3.71 -12.16 -4.25
C GLN A 110 2.34 -11.77 -4.84
N GLY A 111 1.35 -11.58 -3.97
CA GLY A 111 0.01 -11.19 -4.40
C GLY A 111 -0.02 -9.82 -5.08
N ILE A 112 0.67 -8.83 -4.53
CA ILE A 112 0.77 -7.48 -5.11
C ILE A 112 1.51 -7.52 -6.45
N LYS A 113 2.70 -8.13 -6.50
CA LYS A 113 3.51 -8.22 -7.73
C LYS A 113 2.76 -8.94 -8.85
N GLY A 114 2.10 -10.07 -8.54
CA GLY A 114 1.34 -10.82 -9.53
C GLY A 114 0.13 -10.06 -10.07
N ALA A 115 -0.64 -9.41 -9.19
CA ALA A 115 -1.83 -8.66 -9.58
C ALA A 115 -1.45 -7.40 -10.39
N SER A 116 -0.47 -6.63 -9.91
CA SER A 116 -0.06 -5.38 -10.57
C SER A 116 0.64 -5.62 -11.91
N SER A 117 1.47 -6.67 -12.05
CA SER A 117 2.08 -6.97 -13.34
C SER A 117 1.04 -7.41 -14.37
N ARG A 118 0.05 -8.20 -13.96
CA ARG A 118 -1.08 -8.57 -14.84
C ARG A 118 -1.87 -7.35 -15.29
N LEU A 119 -2.21 -6.46 -14.33
CA LEU A 119 -2.95 -5.23 -14.63
C LEU A 119 -2.21 -4.37 -15.66
N LEU A 120 -0.91 -4.11 -15.43
CA LEU A 120 -0.11 -3.26 -16.32
C LEU A 120 -0.03 -3.84 -17.73
N ASN A 121 0.20 -5.15 -17.86
CA ASN A 121 0.24 -5.83 -19.16
C ASN A 121 -1.11 -5.88 -19.89
N GLN A 122 -2.23 -5.86 -19.16
CA GLN A 122 -3.56 -5.89 -19.76
C GLN A 122 -4.09 -4.50 -20.13
N ARG A 123 -3.70 -3.48 -19.36
CA ARG A 123 -4.29 -2.15 -19.48
C ARG A 123 -3.50 -1.21 -20.38
N PHE A 124 -2.19 -1.45 -20.51
CA PHE A 124 -1.31 -0.56 -21.28
C PHE A 124 -0.62 -1.34 -22.38
N GLU A 125 -0.54 -0.71 -23.56
CA GLU A 125 0.32 -1.21 -24.64
C GLU A 125 1.77 -0.94 -24.26
N LEU A 126 2.49 -2.01 -23.96
CA LEU A 126 3.90 -1.95 -23.59
C LEU A 126 4.73 -2.57 -24.72
N PRO A 127 5.92 -2.02 -25.02
CA PRO A 127 6.79 -2.59 -26.06
C PRO A 127 7.26 -4.01 -25.72
N GLU A 128 7.30 -4.34 -24.42
CA GLU A 128 7.66 -5.65 -23.92
C GLU A 128 6.76 -6.03 -22.74
N LEU A 129 6.77 -7.31 -22.37
CA LEU A 129 6.01 -7.81 -21.23
C LEU A 129 6.60 -7.25 -19.93
N PHE A 130 5.78 -6.46 -19.22
CA PHE A 130 6.15 -5.94 -17.91
C PHE A 130 6.36 -7.07 -16.90
N ARG A 131 7.47 -7.01 -16.19
CA ARG A 131 7.80 -7.92 -15.09
C ARG A 131 8.44 -7.14 -13.94
N TRP A 132 8.16 -7.59 -12.73
CA TRP A 132 8.93 -7.20 -11.56
C TRP A 132 10.24 -8.01 -11.48
N GLN A 133 11.30 -7.38 -10.97
CA GLN A 133 12.54 -8.08 -10.60
C GLN A 133 12.22 -9.16 -9.57
N GLU A 134 12.97 -10.26 -9.55
CA GLU A 134 12.89 -11.27 -8.52
C GLU A 134 13.32 -10.68 -7.15
N GLY A 135 12.75 -11.24 -6.07
CA GLY A 135 13.02 -10.76 -4.73
C GLY A 135 12.32 -9.45 -4.36
N TYR A 136 12.59 -8.99 -3.15
CA TYR A 136 12.11 -7.76 -2.55
C TYR A 136 12.89 -7.48 -1.25
N GLY A 137 12.99 -6.22 -0.82
CA GLY A 137 13.37 -5.83 0.54
C GLY A 137 12.13 -5.76 1.42
N ALA A 138 12.25 -6.20 2.68
CA ALA A 138 11.19 -6.07 3.68
C ALA A 138 11.80 -5.71 5.03
N PHE A 139 11.28 -4.65 5.65
CA PHE A 139 11.78 -4.09 6.89
C PHE A 139 10.63 -3.96 7.87
N SER A 140 10.78 -4.52 9.07
CA SER A 140 9.82 -4.32 10.15
C SER A 140 9.91 -2.90 10.69
N ILE A 141 8.75 -2.28 10.91
CA ILE A 141 8.66 -0.90 11.39
C ILE A 141 7.93 -0.89 12.73
N SER A 142 8.52 -0.23 13.72
CA SER A 142 7.83 0.00 15.00
C SER A 142 6.66 0.96 14.80
N GLN A 143 5.60 0.81 15.57
CA GLN A 143 4.42 1.69 15.49
C GLN A 143 4.79 3.18 15.62
N ARG A 144 5.76 3.50 16.49
CA ARG A 144 6.27 4.86 16.68
C ARG A 144 6.83 5.47 15.39
N ASN A 145 7.47 4.66 14.55
CA ASN A 145 8.16 5.11 13.34
C ASN A 145 7.26 5.08 12.09
N VAL A 146 6.02 4.58 12.20
CA VAL A 146 5.09 4.54 11.06
C VAL A 146 4.89 5.91 10.41
N PRO A 147 4.65 7.01 11.14
CA PRO A 147 4.47 8.33 10.51
C PRO A 147 5.72 8.79 9.74
N LEU A 148 6.90 8.58 10.30
CA LEU A 148 8.17 8.95 9.66
C LEU A 148 8.41 8.16 8.36
N VAL A 149 8.17 6.84 8.41
CA VAL A 149 8.33 5.98 7.22
C VAL A 149 7.24 6.26 6.18
N ALA A 150 6.02 6.58 6.60
CA ALA A 150 4.95 6.98 5.69
C ALA A 150 5.31 8.27 4.94
N GLU A 151 5.86 9.26 5.63
CA GLU A 151 6.37 10.49 5.03
C GLU A 151 7.54 10.21 4.07
N TYR A 152 8.49 9.39 4.48
CA TYR A 152 9.59 8.94 3.62
C TYR A 152 9.09 8.30 2.32
N VAL A 153 8.15 7.36 2.41
CA VAL A 153 7.55 6.69 1.23
C VAL A 153 6.80 7.70 0.37
N THR A 154 6.03 8.60 0.97
CA THR A 154 5.26 9.61 0.26
C THR A 154 6.14 10.56 -0.54
N ASN A 155 7.31 10.93 -0.01
CA ASN A 155 8.20 11.93 -0.60
C ASN A 155 9.28 11.33 -1.52
N GLN A 156 9.18 10.05 -1.91
CA GLN A 156 10.19 9.38 -2.77
C GLN A 156 10.47 10.15 -4.07
N LYS A 157 9.45 10.67 -4.73
CA LYS A 157 9.64 11.41 -5.99
C LYS A 157 10.41 12.71 -5.81
N LEU A 158 10.17 13.44 -4.74
CA LEU A 158 10.91 14.68 -4.46
C LEU A 158 12.40 14.38 -4.23
N ARG A 159 12.71 13.32 -3.51
CA ARG A 159 14.10 12.90 -3.24
C ARG A 159 14.83 12.47 -4.52
N HIS A 160 14.14 11.81 -5.45
CA HIS A 160 14.72 11.46 -6.75
C HIS A 160 14.89 12.65 -7.69
N ALA A 161 14.07 13.70 -7.55
CA ALA A 161 14.20 14.93 -8.34
C ALA A 161 15.35 15.83 -7.85
N GLU A 162 15.73 15.73 -6.56
CA GLU A 162 16.82 16.49 -5.95
C GLU A 162 18.22 15.87 -6.20
N GLY A 163 18.29 14.77 -6.93
CA GLY A 163 19.49 14.19 -7.56
C GLY A 163 20.67 13.98 -6.61
N THR A 164 20.67 12.91 -5.94
CA THR A 164 21.92 12.30 -5.46
C THR A 164 22.11 10.99 -6.12
#